data_71aabe75ef445df270e2324c1eb71378
#
_entry.id   71aabe75ef445df270e2324c1eb71378
#
_cell.length_a   1.000
_cell.length_b   1.000
_cell.length_c   1.000
_cell.angle_alpha   90.00
_cell.angle_beta   90.00
_cell.angle_gamma   90.00
#
_symmetry.space_group_name_H-M   'P 1'
#
loop_
_entity.id
_entity.type
_entity.pdbx_description
1 polymer ?
#
loop_
_entity_poly.entity_id
_entity_poly.type
_entity_poly.pdbx_seq_one_letter_code
_entity_poly.pdbx_strand_id
1 'polypeptide(L)'
;MSQKHPIVAVTGASGAGTTVVKKAFARIFRRENIDAAFVDGECFRRYDRNEMQVVLANAETNGDVVTPYGPEVNRFDLLESLFQSYGEQGTGKFRRYISEEVADDADTPSGTFTDWQQIAPQSDLLFFEGLHGGVVANRWTRRKMSVSHNPKVVSERRNAQENTGVDVAQHVDLLIGVVPVVNLEWMQKITCDMHTKGYTHEATSARIVERMQEYIHFIVPQFSVTDINFQRVPVVDTSNPFIATEIPGSHECMVVIRFRDPSRYDFPRLQGLIDGAFMSRPNTMVISGGQMQQALDVICTPLIHELIDSRAHS
;
A
#
# COMPACT_ATOMS: atom_id res chain seq x y z
N MET A 1 9.91 7.58 -18.77
CA MET A 1 10.94 6.83 -19.54
C MET A 1 10.78 5.39 -19.09
N SER A 2 10.63 4.47 -20.02
CA SER A 2 10.51 3.04 -19.69
C SER A 2 11.82 2.59 -19.03
N GLN A 3 11.73 2.09 -17.80
CA GLN A 3 12.88 1.52 -17.10
C GLN A 3 13.19 0.15 -17.72
N LYS A 4 14.45 -0.23 -17.75
CA LYS A 4 14.87 -1.55 -18.29
C LYS A 4 14.28 -2.73 -17.52
N HIS A 5 13.94 -2.50 -16.25
CA HIS A 5 13.38 -3.50 -15.35
C HIS A 5 12.10 -2.95 -14.73
N PRO A 6 10.91 -3.39 -15.19
CA PRO A 6 9.64 -2.82 -14.76
C PRO A 6 9.36 -3.03 -13.27
N ILE A 7 8.72 -2.03 -12.67
CA ILE A 7 8.27 -2.06 -11.28
C ILE A 7 6.76 -1.90 -11.23
N VAL A 8 6.08 -2.91 -10.72
CA VAL A 8 4.66 -2.88 -10.39
C VAL A 8 4.52 -2.76 -8.88
N ALA A 9 3.91 -1.68 -8.43
CA ALA A 9 3.71 -1.46 -6.99
C ALA A 9 2.22 -1.39 -6.65
N VAL A 10 1.87 -2.05 -5.56
CA VAL A 10 0.54 -1.96 -4.93
C VAL A 10 0.69 -1.21 -3.62
N THR A 11 -0.03 -0.09 -3.48
CA THR A 11 -0.11 0.66 -2.23
C THR A 11 -1.50 0.53 -1.62
N GLY A 12 -1.56 0.23 -0.33
CA GLY A 12 -2.83 0.08 0.36
C GLY A 12 -2.69 -0.20 1.84
N ALA A 13 -3.72 0.13 2.60
CA ALA A 13 -3.75 -0.16 4.03
C ALA A 13 -3.90 -1.67 4.29
N SER A 14 -3.29 -2.13 5.37
CA SER A 14 -3.53 -3.49 5.89
C SER A 14 -5.02 -3.67 6.17
N GLY A 15 -5.63 -4.72 5.63
CA GLY A 15 -7.08 -4.93 5.73
C GLY A 15 -7.88 -4.41 4.52
N ALA A 16 -7.29 -3.61 3.63
CA ALA A 16 -7.94 -3.17 2.38
C ALA A 16 -8.24 -4.29 1.38
N GLY A 17 -7.74 -5.50 1.65
CA GLY A 17 -7.79 -6.62 0.71
C GLY A 17 -6.49 -6.81 -0.07
N THR A 18 -5.38 -6.29 0.43
CA THR A 18 -4.04 -6.42 -0.17
C THR A 18 -3.65 -7.88 -0.35
N THR A 19 -4.04 -8.77 0.56
CA THR A 19 -3.86 -10.22 0.39
C THR A 19 -4.59 -10.77 -0.85
N VAL A 20 -5.78 -10.27 -1.15
CA VAL A 20 -6.52 -10.65 -2.37
C VAL A 20 -5.76 -10.18 -3.61
N VAL A 21 -5.23 -8.97 -3.57
CA VAL A 21 -4.43 -8.39 -4.64
C VAL A 21 -3.15 -9.18 -4.86
N LYS A 22 -2.38 -9.45 -3.79
CA LYS A 22 -1.16 -10.27 -3.85
C LYS A 22 -1.43 -11.65 -4.48
N LYS A 23 -2.51 -12.33 -4.05
CA LYS A 23 -2.92 -13.62 -4.62
C LYS A 23 -3.34 -13.50 -6.10
N ALA A 24 -4.02 -12.41 -6.48
CA ALA A 24 -4.40 -12.16 -7.87
C ALA A 24 -3.15 -11.98 -8.75
N PHE A 25 -2.21 -11.14 -8.36
CA PHE A 25 -0.96 -10.94 -9.09
C PHE A 25 -0.10 -12.20 -9.16
N ALA A 26 0.06 -12.93 -8.06
CA ALA A 26 0.80 -14.20 -8.06
C ALA A 26 0.19 -15.21 -9.04
N ARG A 27 -1.15 -15.21 -9.20
CA ARG A 27 -1.84 -16.06 -10.17
C ARG A 27 -1.65 -15.56 -11.61
N ILE A 28 -1.70 -14.24 -11.86
CA ILE A 28 -1.40 -13.64 -13.15
C ILE A 28 0.02 -14.03 -13.57
N PHE A 29 1.02 -13.77 -12.73
CA PHE A 29 2.42 -14.05 -13.04
C PHE A 29 2.65 -15.54 -13.34
N ARG A 30 2.04 -16.46 -12.56
CA ARG A 30 2.14 -17.89 -12.82
C ARG A 30 1.50 -18.28 -14.15
N ARG A 31 0.31 -17.76 -14.48
CA ARG A 31 -0.40 -18.05 -15.72
C ARG A 31 0.36 -17.54 -16.95
N GLU A 32 0.90 -16.36 -16.85
CA GLU A 32 1.64 -15.69 -17.93
C GLU A 32 3.12 -16.08 -17.98
N ASN A 33 3.56 -17.00 -17.11
CA ASN A 33 4.95 -17.45 -17.00
C ASN A 33 5.96 -16.30 -16.77
N ILE A 34 5.60 -15.38 -15.88
CA ILE A 34 6.40 -14.22 -15.51
C ILE A 34 7.15 -14.51 -14.20
N ASP A 35 8.46 -14.34 -14.21
CA ASP A 35 9.29 -14.44 -13.00
C ASP A 35 9.35 -13.08 -12.29
N ALA A 36 8.48 -12.90 -11.29
CA ALA A 36 8.39 -11.66 -10.54
C ALA A 36 9.18 -11.74 -9.22
N ALA A 37 10.04 -10.75 -8.97
CA ALA A 37 10.68 -10.56 -7.67
C ALA A 37 9.67 -9.93 -6.70
N PHE A 38 9.16 -10.70 -5.73
CA PHE A 38 8.21 -10.24 -4.73
C PHE A 38 8.91 -9.56 -3.55
N VAL A 39 8.53 -8.32 -3.27
CA VAL A 39 9.01 -7.55 -2.11
C VAL A 39 7.83 -7.00 -1.32
N ASP A 40 7.83 -7.28 -0.03
CA ASP A 40 6.83 -6.80 0.91
C ASP A 40 7.29 -5.49 1.57
N GLY A 41 6.39 -4.52 1.71
CA GLY A 41 6.68 -3.23 2.31
C GLY A 41 7.13 -3.28 3.78
N GLU A 42 6.77 -4.34 4.49
CA GLU A 42 7.24 -4.55 5.86
C GLU A 42 8.76 -4.73 5.95
N CYS A 43 9.41 -5.13 4.86
CA CYS A 43 10.88 -5.20 4.75
C CYS A 43 11.59 -3.90 5.11
N PHE A 44 10.91 -2.77 4.86
CA PHE A 44 11.46 -1.42 5.05
C PHE A 44 11.04 -0.78 6.37
N ARG A 45 10.44 -1.52 7.30
CA ARG A 45 10.30 -1.05 8.67
C ARG A 45 11.68 -0.84 9.29
N ARG A 46 11.82 0.22 10.09
CA ARG A 46 13.08 0.54 10.79
C ARG A 46 13.34 -0.41 11.94
N TYR A 47 12.29 -0.78 12.67
CA TYR A 47 12.31 -1.52 13.90
C TYR A 47 11.64 -2.88 13.76
N ASP A 48 12.21 -3.89 14.40
CA ASP A 48 11.55 -5.17 14.60
C ASP A 48 10.41 -5.04 15.63
N ARG A 49 9.72 -6.16 15.94
CA ARG A 49 8.60 -6.14 16.88
C ARG A 49 9.02 -5.66 18.28
N ASN A 50 10.15 -6.15 18.79
CA ASN A 50 10.62 -5.84 20.15
C ASN A 50 11.15 -4.40 20.22
N GLU A 51 11.94 -4.00 19.24
CA GLU A 51 12.43 -2.62 19.13
C GLU A 51 11.27 -1.63 19.03
N MET A 52 10.24 -1.96 18.25
CA MET A 52 9.05 -1.11 18.10
C MET A 52 8.26 -0.97 19.40
N GLN A 53 8.20 -2.02 20.24
CA GLN A 53 7.59 -1.91 21.57
C GLN A 53 8.35 -0.92 22.45
N VAL A 54 9.68 -0.95 22.43
CA VAL A 54 10.51 0.00 23.18
C VAL A 54 10.31 1.43 22.69
N VAL A 55 10.27 1.62 21.38
CA VAL A 55 10.02 2.94 20.76
C VAL A 55 8.66 3.50 21.19
N LEU A 56 7.61 2.67 21.16
CA LEU A 56 6.26 3.07 21.58
C LEU A 56 6.20 3.41 23.07
N ALA A 57 6.83 2.62 23.95
CA ALA A 57 6.86 2.88 25.38
C ALA A 57 7.60 4.19 25.72
N ASN A 58 8.71 4.47 25.03
CA ASN A 58 9.44 5.71 25.18
C ASN A 58 8.63 6.92 24.71
N ALA A 59 7.95 6.79 23.56
CA ALA A 59 7.09 7.84 23.03
C ALA A 59 5.94 8.16 23.99
N GLU A 60 5.28 7.15 24.53
CA GLU A 60 4.21 7.31 25.53
C GLU A 60 4.72 8.05 26.78
N THR A 61 5.92 7.71 27.26
CA THR A 61 6.54 8.37 28.41
C THR A 61 6.83 9.85 28.14
N ASN A 62 7.23 10.18 26.92
CA ASN A 62 7.58 11.55 26.51
C ASN A 62 6.39 12.37 26.02
N GLY A 63 5.20 11.76 25.86
CA GLY A 63 4.04 12.40 25.25
C GLY A 63 4.16 12.57 23.75
N ASP A 64 5.01 11.80 23.09
CA ASP A 64 5.18 11.78 21.65
C ASP A 64 4.24 10.78 20.97
N VAL A 65 3.85 11.06 19.70
CA VAL A 65 3.03 10.15 18.88
C VAL A 65 3.90 9.49 17.82
N VAL A 66 4.04 8.18 17.91
CA VAL A 66 4.71 7.37 16.88
C VAL A 66 3.68 6.60 16.09
N THR A 67 3.70 6.76 14.77
CA THR A 67 2.76 6.11 13.85
C THR A 67 3.48 5.18 12.89
N PRO A 68 2.78 4.18 12.31
CA PRO A 68 3.37 3.29 11.32
C PRO A 68 3.57 3.94 9.93
N TYR A 69 3.23 5.21 9.76
CA TYR A 69 3.09 5.84 8.45
C TYR A 69 4.27 6.71 8.03
N GLY A 70 5.02 7.24 9.00
CA GLY A 70 6.07 8.22 8.77
C GLY A 70 7.48 7.63 8.60
N PRO A 71 8.46 8.49 8.27
CA PRO A 71 9.86 8.10 8.10
C PRO A 71 10.54 7.71 9.41
N GLU A 72 9.96 8.03 10.57
CA GLU A 72 10.48 7.65 11.88
C GLU A 72 10.54 6.14 12.06
N VAL A 73 9.58 5.42 11.48
CA VAL A 73 9.44 3.96 11.59
C VAL A 73 9.63 3.25 10.26
N ASN A 74 9.81 3.97 9.16
CA ASN A 74 10.02 3.39 7.84
C ASN A 74 11.29 3.94 7.18
N ARG A 75 11.96 3.07 6.44
CA ARG A 75 13.17 3.37 5.68
C ARG A 75 12.81 3.70 4.23
N PHE A 76 12.18 4.86 4.01
CA PHE A 76 11.82 5.34 2.66
C PHE A 76 13.05 5.52 1.77
N ASP A 77 14.17 5.90 2.36
CA ASP A 77 15.49 5.98 1.72
C ASP A 77 15.92 4.66 1.07
N LEU A 78 15.75 3.55 1.80
CA LEU A 78 16.10 2.22 1.30
C LEU A 78 15.06 1.69 0.28
N LEU A 79 13.79 2.03 0.47
CA LEU A 79 12.73 1.67 -0.48
C LEU A 79 12.96 2.37 -1.83
N GLU A 80 13.25 3.66 -1.82
CA GLU A 80 13.59 4.42 -3.04
C GLU A 80 14.85 3.85 -3.70
N SER A 81 15.90 3.59 -2.92
CA SER A 81 17.15 2.98 -3.40
C SER A 81 16.91 1.62 -4.05
N LEU A 82 16.01 0.78 -3.48
CA LEU A 82 15.63 -0.48 -4.11
C LEU A 82 14.99 -0.25 -5.47
N PHE A 83 13.98 0.63 -5.54
CA PHE A 83 13.25 0.86 -6.78
C PHE A 83 14.15 1.45 -7.86
N GLN A 84 14.99 2.41 -7.49
CA GLN A 84 15.97 2.98 -8.42
C GLN A 84 16.95 1.90 -8.92
N SER A 85 17.59 1.16 -8.01
CA SER A 85 18.58 0.13 -8.38
C SER A 85 17.95 -0.98 -9.24
N TYR A 86 16.73 -1.39 -8.89
CA TYR A 86 16.03 -2.41 -9.66
C TYR A 86 15.66 -1.91 -11.05
N GLY A 87 15.08 -0.72 -11.17
CA GLY A 87 14.72 -0.13 -12.46
C GLY A 87 15.91 0.06 -13.41
N GLU A 88 17.11 0.36 -12.87
CA GLU A 88 18.32 0.56 -13.64
C GLU A 88 19.07 -0.75 -13.95
N GLN A 89 19.13 -1.71 -13.01
CA GLN A 89 20.05 -2.85 -13.02
C GLN A 89 19.36 -4.21 -12.87
N GLY A 90 18.06 -4.28 -12.62
CA GLY A 90 17.32 -5.52 -12.37
C GLY A 90 17.67 -6.19 -11.03
N THR A 91 18.31 -5.48 -10.12
CA THR A 91 18.71 -5.99 -8.82
C THR A 91 18.58 -4.92 -7.74
N GLY A 92 18.57 -5.32 -6.47
CA GLY A 92 18.51 -4.40 -5.34
C GLY A 92 18.46 -5.15 -4.02
N LYS A 93 18.63 -4.42 -2.93
CA LYS A 93 18.69 -5.01 -1.59
C LYS A 93 17.33 -5.03 -0.95
N PHE A 94 16.93 -6.17 -0.41
CA PHE A 94 15.75 -6.34 0.42
C PHE A 94 16.04 -7.30 1.58
N ARG A 95 15.16 -7.35 2.55
CA ARG A 95 15.13 -8.34 3.63
C ARG A 95 13.70 -8.82 3.81
N ARG A 96 13.45 -9.84 4.62
CA ARG A 96 12.10 -10.28 4.93
C ARG A 96 11.78 -9.96 6.37
N TYR A 97 10.54 -9.55 6.62
CA TYR A 97 9.98 -9.53 7.95
C TYR A 97 9.29 -10.87 8.20
N ILE A 98 9.64 -11.55 9.27
CA ILE A 98 9.08 -12.86 9.62
C ILE A 98 7.80 -12.65 10.43
N SER A 99 6.65 -12.79 9.79
CA SER A 99 5.35 -12.77 10.48
C SER A 99 5.07 -14.09 11.20
N GLU A 100 4.06 -14.11 12.07
CA GLU A 100 3.64 -15.35 12.76
C GLU A 100 3.18 -16.45 11.79
N GLU A 101 2.58 -16.06 10.67
CA GLU A 101 2.10 -17.00 9.64
C GLU A 101 3.25 -17.71 8.90
N VAL A 102 4.46 -17.15 8.91
CA VAL A 102 5.63 -17.65 8.18
C VAL A 102 6.68 -18.26 9.12
N ALA A 103 6.55 -18.05 10.43
CA ALA A 103 7.55 -18.43 11.42
C ALA A 103 7.72 -19.96 11.59
N ASP A 104 6.73 -20.76 11.21
CA ASP A 104 6.79 -22.23 11.36
C ASP A 104 7.82 -22.91 10.45
N ASP A 105 8.28 -22.22 9.39
CA ASP A 105 9.24 -22.76 8.42
C ASP A 105 10.66 -22.15 8.52
N ALA A 106 10.90 -21.20 9.43
CA ALA A 106 12.14 -20.45 9.46
C ALA A 106 12.90 -20.58 10.80
N ASP A 107 14.21 -20.79 10.74
CA ASP A 107 15.12 -20.69 11.90
C ASP A 107 15.14 -19.29 12.55
N THR A 108 14.44 -18.32 11.97
CA THR A 108 14.39 -16.91 12.41
C THR A 108 13.13 -16.65 13.24
N PRO A 109 13.24 -16.04 14.42
CA PRO A 109 12.09 -15.80 15.30
C PRO A 109 11.04 -14.86 14.64
N SER A 110 9.76 -15.15 14.90
CA SER A 110 8.67 -14.25 14.50
C SER A 110 8.84 -12.84 15.03
N GLY A 111 8.51 -11.85 14.22
CA GLY A 111 8.61 -10.44 14.56
C GLY A 111 9.97 -9.80 14.29
N THR A 112 10.91 -10.55 13.70
CA THR A 112 12.26 -10.09 13.36
C THR A 112 12.48 -9.99 11.86
N PHE A 113 13.67 -9.57 11.44
CA PHE A 113 14.08 -9.49 10.04
C PHE A 113 15.12 -10.54 9.70
N THR A 114 15.11 -11.01 8.46
CA THR A 114 16.28 -11.71 7.90
C THR A 114 17.42 -10.75 7.61
N ASP A 115 18.60 -11.28 7.31
CA ASP A 115 19.66 -10.50 6.72
C ASP A 115 19.26 -9.87 5.38
N TRP A 116 19.95 -8.78 5.01
CA TRP A 116 19.77 -8.13 3.72
C TRP A 116 20.29 -9.03 2.60
N GLN A 117 19.44 -9.25 1.60
CA GLN A 117 19.69 -10.09 0.44
C GLN A 117 19.61 -9.27 -0.84
N GLN A 118 20.21 -9.75 -1.92
CA GLN A 118 20.05 -9.19 -3.26
C GLN A 118 18.91 -9.88 -4.01
N ILE A 119 18.13 -9.10 -4.74
CA ILE A 119 17.19 -9.66 -5.73
C ILE A 119 18.01 -10.32 -6.85
N ALA A 120 17.59 -11.52 -7.24
CA ALA A 120 18.22 -12.22 -8.36
C ALA A 120 18.02 -11.41 -9.67
N PRO A 121 19.08 -11.20 -10.47
CA PRO A 121 19.02 -10.31 -11.65
C PRO A 121 18.20 -10.88 -12.82
N GLN A 122 17.61 -12.06 -12.68
CA GLN A 122 16.89 -12.77 -13.74
C GLN A 122 15.38 -12.53 -13.73
N SER A 123 14.85 -11.81 -12.72
CA SER A 123 13.42 -11.53 -12.66
C SER A 123 12.95 -10.63 -13.80
N ASP A 124 11.73 -10.89 -14.28
CA ASP A 124 11.11 -10.12 -15.37
C ASP A 124 10.63 -8.75 -14.90
N LEU A 125 10.16 -8.68 -13.64
CA LEU A 125 9.71 -7.45 -13.00
C LEU A 125 9.87 -7.51 -11.47
N LEU A 126 9.86 -6.35 -10.83
CA LEU A 126 9.68 -6.22 -9.38
C LEU A 126 8.19 -6.03 -9.08
N PHE A 127 7.65 -6.86 -8.19
CA PHE A 127 6.33 -6.67 -7.61
C PHE A 127 6.45 -6.28 -6.13
N PHE A 128 6.04 -5.07 -5.82
CA PHE A 128 6.01 -4.55 -4.46
C PHE A 128 4.58 -4.45 -3.94
N GLU A 129 4.35 -4.87 -2.70
CA GLU A 129 3.07 -4.69 -2.01
C GLU A 129 3.32 -4.13 -0.61
N GLY A 130 2.66 -3.01 -0.27
CA GLY A 130 2.78 -2.41 1.05
C GLY A 130 2.11 -1.05 1.19
N LEU A 131 2.27 -0.44 2.35
CA LEU A 131 1.68 0.86 2.66
C LEU A 131 2.27 2.03 1.86
N HIS A 132 3.50 1.90 1.37
CA HIS A 132 4.31 3.02 0.89
C HIS A 132 4.78 2.86 -0.56
N GLY A 133 4.07 2.04 -1.36
CA GLY A 133 4.44 1.76 -2.75
C GLY A 133 4.50 2.99 -3.67
N GLY A 134 3.82 4.06 -3.29
CA GLY A 134 3.81 5.33 -4.03
C GLY A 134 4.14 6.54 -3.16
N VAL A 135 4.90 6.38 -2.06
CA VAL A 135 5.18 7.49 -1.15
C VAL A 135 6.02 8.58 -1.81
N VAL A 136 5.55 9.82 -1.64
CA VAL A 136 6.22 11.04 -2.10
C VAL A 136 6.34 12.02 -0.94
N ALA A 137 7.48 12.06 -0.29
CA ALA A 137 7.69 12.92 0.87
C ALA A 137 7.76 14.41 0.52
N ASN A 138 8.36 14.76 -0.63
CA ASN A 138 8.58 16.15 -1.04
C ASN A 138 7.33 16.91 -1.51
N ARG A 139 6.33 16.25 -2.06
CA ARG A 139 5.11 16.92 -2.53
C ARG A 139 4.26 17.49 -1.41
N TRP A 140 4.43 16.97 -0.20
CA TRP A 140 3.64 17.36 0.97
C TRP A 140 4.09 18.66 1.62
N THR A 141 5.39 18.97 1.55
CA THR A 141 5.92 20.26 2.04
C THR A 141 5.34 21.44 1.28
N ARG A 142 5.02 21.32 0.00
CA ARG A 142 4.45 22.39 -0.82
C ARG A 142 2.93 22.58 -0.61
N ARG A 143 2.21 21.56 -0.15
CA ARG A 143 0.76 21.62 0.11
C ARG A 143 0.42 21.90 1.58
N LYS A 144 1.37 22.21 2.42
CA LYS A 144 1.10 22.60 3.79
C LYS A 144 0.26 23.87 3.87
N MET A 145 -1.00 23.67 3.74
CA MET A 145 -1.94 24.50 4.44
C MET A 145 -1.97 23.99 5.88
N SER A 146 -1.51 24.83 6.77
CA SER A 146 -1.36 24.57 8.19
C SER A 146 -2.59 23.94 8.82
N VAL A 147 -2.51 22.66 9.14
CA VAL A 147 -3.50 22.02 10.02
C VAL A 147 -3.10 22.16 11.50
N SER A 148 -1.85 22.51 11.77
CA SER A 148 -1.39 22.81 13.12
C SER A 148 -1.09 24.30 13.29
N HIS A 149 -1.74 24.92 14.26
CA HIS A 149 -1.50 26.31 14.67
C HIS A 149 -0.28 26.43 15.59
N ASN A 150 0.41 25.34 15.88
CA ASN A 150 1.62 25.35 16.72
C ASN A 150 2.89 25.53 15.85
N PRO A 151 3.56 26.70 15.90
CA PRO A 151 4.74 26.99 15.09
C PRO A 151 5.91 26.00 15.29
N LYS A 152 6.09 25.45 16.51
CA LYS A 152 7.13 24.47 16.81
C LYS A 152 6.91 23.17 16.07
N VAL A 153 5.71 22.58 16.15
CA VAL A 153 5.36 21.34 15.45
C VAL A 153 5.47 21.49 13.94
N VAL A 154 5.12 22.67 13.42
CA VAL A 154 5.25 22.97 11.98
C VAL A 154 6.73 23.10 11.57
N SER A 155 7.60 23.67 12.38
CA SER A 155 9.03 23.82 12.06
C SER A 155 9.80 22.51 12.17
N GLU A 156 9.53 21.69 13.19
CA GLU A 156 10.17 20.39 13.37
C GLU A 156 9.76 19.40 12.26
N ARG A 157 8.48 19.36 11.88
CA ARG A 157 7.99 18.57 10.75
C ARG A 157 8.55 19.07 9.41
N ARG A 158 8.74 20.37 9.24
CA ARG A 158 9.36 20.96 8.05
C ARG A 158 10.81 20.50 7.90
N ASN A 159 11.58 20.53 8.99
CA ASN A 159 12.97 20.10 8.99
C ASN A 159 13.12 18.60 8.77
N ALA A 160 12.25 17.77 9.36
CA ALA A 160 12.24 16.34 9.14
C ALA A 160 11.89 15.96 7.68
N GLN A 161 11.02 16.73 7.02
CA GLN A 161 10.60 16.49 5.63
C GLN A 161 11.58 17.03 4.58
N GLU A 162 12.27 18.12 4.85
CA GLU A 162 13.34 18.63 4.00
C GLU A 162 14.53 17.67 3.92
N ASN A 163 14.70 16.81 4.95
CA ASN A 163 15.78 15.83 4.99
C ASN A 163 15.45 14.48 4.31
N THR A 164 14.19 14.19 3.99
CA THR A 164 13.84 12.89 3.41
C THR A 164 13.84 12.87 1.90
N GLY A 165 13.60 13.99 1.22
CA GLY A 165 13.74 14.17 -0.24
C GLY A 165 13.21 13.04 -1.16
N VAL A 166 12.42 12.11 -0.61
CA VAL A 166 12.08 10.82 -1.22
C VAL A 166 10.88 10.95 -2.14
N ASP A 167 10.99 10.39 -3.34
CA ASP A 167 9.88 10.24 -4.31
C ASP A 167 9.89 8.82 -4.90
N VAL A 168 9.36 7.86 -4.14
CA VAL A 168 9.28 6.45 -4.55
C VAL A 168 8.42 6.27 -5.80
N ALA A 169 7.33 7.05 -5.91
CA ALA A 169 6.38 6.94 -7.02
C ALA A 169 7.00 7.21 -8.40
N GLN A 170 8.08 8.01 -8.47
CA GLN A 170 8.75 8.31 -9.75
C GLN A 170 9.41 7.09 -10.40
N HIS A 171 9.71 6.06 -9.62
CA HIS A 171 10.39 4.84 -10.08
C HIS A 171 9.42 3.71 -10.45
N VAL A 172 8.10 3.91 -10.24
CA VAL A 172 7.08 2.88 -10.46
C VAL A 172 6.49 3.03 -11.86
N ASP A 173 6.44 1.93 -12.62
CA ASP A 173 5.86 1.89 -13.97
C ASP A 173 4.36 1.64 -13.96
N LEU A 174 3.85 0.89 -12.95
CA LEU A 174 2.43 0.68 -12.72
C LEU A 174 2.14 0.74 -11.22
N LEU A 175 1.50 1.82 -10.78
CA LEU A 175 1.12 2.02 -9.39
C LEU A 175 -0.38 1.80 -9.17
N ILE A 176 -0.71 0.79 -8.38
CA ILE A 176 -2.08 0.41 -8.06
C ILE A 176 -2.39 0.76 -6.61
N GLY A 177 -3.49 1.48 -6.41
CA GLY A 177 -4.03 1.77 -5.08
C GLY A 177 -5.13 0.77 -4.72
N VAL A 178 -5.09 0.25 -3.49
CA VAL A 178 -6.15 -0.59 -2.93
C VAL A 178 -6.55 -0.02 -1.59
N VAL A 179 -7.73 0.53 -1.51
CA VAL A 179 -8.16 1.28 -0.34
C VAL A 179 -9.63 0.99 0.01
N PRO A 180 -9.97 0.75 1.27
CA PRO A 180 -11.34 0.79 1.73
C PRO A 180 -11.79 2.25 1.88
N VAL A 181 -13.08 2.48 2.03
CA VAL A 181 -13.55 3.76 2.59
C VAL A 181 -13.12 3.84 4.06
N VAL A 182 -12.91 5.07 4.55
CA VAL A 182 -12.36 5.33 5.89
C VAL A 182 -13.13 4.57 6.99
N ASN A 183 -14.46 4.56 6.95
CA ASN A 183 -15.25 3.86 7.95
C ASN A 183 -14.95 2.35 7.97
N LEU A 184 -14.85 1.73 6.81
CA LEU A 184 -14.51 0.31 6.70
C LEU A 184 -13.08 0.02 7.21
N GLU A 185 -12.13 0.90 6.91
CA GLU A 185 -10.76 0.77 7.41
C GLU A 185 -10.71 0.85 8.94
N TRP A 186 -11.47 1.77 9.55
CA TRP A 186 -11.54 1.89 11.00
C TRP A 186 -12.17 0.67 11.66
N MET A 187 -13.28 0.15 11.12
CA MET A 187 -13.89 -1.09 11.60
C MET A 187 -12.90 -2.25 11.58
N GLN A 188 -12.20 -2.44 10.47
CA GLN A 188 -11.19 -3.49 10.33
C GLN A 188 -10.04 -3.31 11.31
N LYS A 189 -9.57 -2.07 11.47
CA LYS A 189 -8.48 -1.73 12.40
C LYS A 189 -8.87 -1.98 13.86
N ILE A 190 -10.06 -1.56 14.27
CA ILE A 190 -10.56 -1.77 15.62
C ILE A 190 -10.67 -3.27 15.90
N THR A 191 -11.33 -4.02 15.02
CA THR A 191 -11.47 -5.47 15.18
C THR A 191 -10.12 -6.18 15.25
N CYS A 192 -9.21 -5.85 14.36
CA CYS A 192 -7.87 -6.44 14.35
C CYS A 192 -7.11 -6.14 15.65
N ASP A 193 -7.02 -4.88 16.06
CA ASP A 193 -6.24 -4.49 17.25
C ASP A 193 -6.85 -5.03 18.56
N MET A 194 -8.18 -5.18 18.63
CA MET A 194 -8.84 -5.85 19.76
C MET A 194 -8.48 -7.33 19.83
N HIS A 195 -8.55 -8.05 18.70
CA HIS A 195 -8.30 -9.49 18.67
C HIS A 195 -6.81 -9.85 18.79
N THR A 196 -5.94 -9.11 18.13
CA THR A 196 -4.50 -9.46 18.06
C THR A 196 -3.66 -8.85 19.17
N LYS A 197 -4.07 -7.68 19.69
CA LYS A 197 -3.28 -6.92 20.68
C LYS A 197 -3.96 -6.78 22.03
N GLY A 198 -5.20 -7.24 22.16
CA GLY A 198 -5.96 -7.14 23.40
C GLY A 198 -6.30 -5.71 23.83
N TYR A 199 -6.28 -4.74 22.91
CA TYR A 199 -6.64 -3.35 23.24
C TYR A 199 -8.15 -3.22 23.43
N THR A 200 -8.56 -2.27 24.30
CA THR A 200 -9.97 -1.91 24.39
C THR A 200 -10.39 -1.13 23.14
N HIS A 201 -11.68 -1.11 22.91
CA HIS A 201 -12.29 -0.35 21.80
C HIS A 201 -11.94 1.15 21.88
N GLU A 202 -12.06 1.73 23.09
CA GLU A 202 -11.76 3.15 23.33
C GLU A 202 -10.29 3.47 23.06
N ALA A 203 -9.37 2.63 23.54
CA ALA A 203 -7.95 2.81 23.29
C ALA A 203 -7.60 2.75 21.80
N THR A 204 -8.23 1.82 21.06
CA THR A 204 -8.01 1.70 19.61
C THR A 204 -8.59 2.90 18.86
N SER A 205 -9.79 3.35 19.22
CA SER A 205 -10.42 4.52 18.61
C SER A 205 -9.60 5.80 18.84
N ALA A 206 -9.13 6.02 20.07
CA ALA A 206 -8.25 7.16 20.39
C ALA A 206 -6.97 7.13 19.54
N ARG A 207 -6.33 5.97 19.40
CA ARG A 207 -5.12 5.79 18.57
C ARG A 207 -5.37 6.03 17.08
N ILE A 208 -6.54 5.66 16.55
CA ILE A 208 -6.90 5.96 15.15
C ILE A 208 -6.96 7.48 14.95
N VAL A 209 -7.67 8.20 15.83
CA VAL A 209 -7.81 9.66 15.73
C VAL A 209 -6.44 10.35 15.87
N GLU A 210 -5.62 9.93 16.83
CA GLU A 210 -4.29 10.48 17.06
C GLU A 210 -3.36 10.33 15.84
N ARG A 211 -3.44 9.18 15.15
CA ARG A 211 -2.63 8.86 13.97
C ARG A 211 -3.15 9.43 12.67
N MET A 212 -4.34 10.00 12.66
CA MET A 212 -5.02 10.48 11.44
C MET A 212 -4.18 11.52 10.70
N GLN A 213 -3.45 12.38 11.40
CA GLN A 213 -2.61 13.40 10.76
C GLN A 213 -1.50 12.78 9.90
N GLU A 214 -0.84 11.75 10.41
CA GLU A 214 0.22 11.04 9.69
C GLU A 214 -0.36 10.20 8.53
N TYR A 215 -1.53 9.60 8.73
CA TYR A 215 -2.26 8.90 7.68
C TYR A 215 -2.61 9.83 6.51
N ILE A 216 -3.18 11.00 6.80
CA ILE A 216 -3.48 12.04 5.79
C ILE A 216 -2.20 12.54 5.12
N HIS A 217 -1.08 12.50 5.82
CA HIS A 217 0.18 13.04 5.32
C HIS A 217 0.94 12.07 4.42
N PHE A 218 1.03 10.80 4.78
CA PHE A 218 1.85 9.81 4.09
C PHE A 218 1.07 8.80 3.26
N ILE A 219 -0.18 8.50 3.62
CA ILE A 219 -0.95 7.42 2.97
C ILE A 219 -1.92 7.96 1.92
N VAL A 220 -2.86 8.83 2.34
CA VAL A 220 -3.93 9.35 1.46
C VAL A 220 -3.40 9.90 0.14
N PRO A 221 -2.30 10.63 0.15
CA PRO A 221 -1.81 11.27 -1.06
C PRO A 221 -1.25 10.34 -2.11
N GLN A 222 -0.81 9.16 -1.74
CA GLN A 222 -0.36 8.16 -2.68
C GLN A 222 -1.48 7.79 -3.68
N PHE A 223 -2.74 7.76 -3.21
CA PHE A 223 -3.89 7.46 -4.05
C PHE A 223 -4.18 8.50 -5.13
N SER A 224 -3.59 9.68 -5.04
CA SER A 224 -3.68 10.69 -6.11
C SER A 224 -2.69 10.47 -7.24
N VAL A 225 -1.65 9.69 -7.02
CA VAL A 225 -0.60 9.38 -8.01
C VAL A 225 -0.69 7.96 -8.57
N THR A 226 -1.63 7.15 -8.07
CA THR A 226 -1.89 5.81 -8.61
C THR A 226 -2.43 5.88 -10.04
N ASP A 227 -2.05 4.92 -10.87
CA ASP A 227 -2.59 4.74 -12.22
C ASP A 227 -4.01 4.18 -12.16
N ILE A 228 -4.24 3.21 -11.28
CA ILE A 228 -5.55 2.62 -11.01
C ILE A 228 -5.78 2.57 -9.51
N ASN A 229 -6.98 2.97 -9.06
CA ASN A 229 -7.41 2.86 -7.68
C ASN A 229 -8.61 1.91 -7.56
N PHE A 230 -8.49 0.90 -6.73
CA PHE A 230 -9.58 0.01 -6.33
C PHE A 230 -10.06 0.41 -4.94
N GLN A 231 -11.21 1.06 -4.86
CA GLN A 231 -11.80 1.47 -3.60
C GLN A 231 -12.94 0.54 -3.22
N ARG A 232 -12.81 -0.13 -2.09
CA ARG A 232 -13.86 -0.98 -1.52
C ARG A 232 -14.83 -0.12 -0.73
N VAL A 233 -16.12 -0.19 -1.10
CA VAL A 233 -17.21 0.62 -0.54
C VAL A 233 -18.32 -0.31 -0.05
N PRO A 234 -18.63 -0.35 1.24
CA PRO A 234 -19.76 -1.15 1.75
C PRO A 234 -21.10 -0.58 1.26
N VAL A 235 -22.05 -1.47 1.01
CA VAL A 235 -23.45 -1.15 0.67
C VAL A 235 -24.40 -1.37 1.84
N VAL A 236 -23.84 -1.66 3.01
CA VAL A 236 -24.53 -1.74 4.30
C VAL A 236 -24.17 -0.54 5.17
N ASP A 237 -24.94 -0.32 6.22
CA ASP A 237 -24.70 0.83 7.11
C ASP A 237 -23.37 0.70 7.86
N THR A 238 -22.50 1.66 7.64
CA THR A 238 -21.23 1.86 8.34
C THR A 238 -21.09 3.27 8.91
N SER A 239 -22.23 3.94 9.16
CA SER A 239 -22.25 5.33 9.62
C SER A 239 -21.53 5.54 10.96
N ASN A 240 -21.54 4.52 11.82
CA ASN A 240 -20.78 4.54 13.07
C ASN A 240 -19.75 3.40 13.10
N PRO A 241 -18.54 3.61 12.58
CA PRO A 241 -17.49 2.59 12.51
C PRO A 241 -16.99 2.16 13.90
N PHE A 242 -17.27 2.94 14.95
CA PHE A 242 -16.78 2.67 16.30
C PHE A 242 -17.66 1.67 17.07
N ILE A 243 -18.89 1.45 16.67
CA ILE A 243 -19.79 0.48 17.34
C ILE A 243 -20.15 -0.72 16.45
N ALA A 244 -19.70 -0.73 15.21
CA ALA A 244 -19.96 -1.84 14.30
C ALA A 244 -19.18 -3.08 14.74
N THR A 245 -19.89 -4.18 14.94
CA THR A 245 -19.32 -5.46 15.40
C THR A 245 -18.95 -6.39 14.25
N GLU A 246 -19.56 -6.18 13.08
CA GLU A 246 -19.37 -7.02 11.90
C GLU A 246 -18.69 -6.21 10.77
N ILE A 247 -17.62 -6.77 10.23
CA ILE A 247 -16.93 -6.19 9.08
C ILE A 247 -17.66 -6.62 7.81
N PRO A 248 -18.13 -5.67 6.97
CA PRO A 248 -18.79 -5.99 5.70
C PRO A 248 -17.95 -6.93 4.83
N GLY A 249 -18.57 -8.03 4.40
CA GLY A 249 -17.96 -9.00 3.50
C GLY A 249 -17.83 -8.48 2.05
N SER A 250 -17.25 -9.28 1.16
CA SER A 250 -17.11 -8.89 -0.26
C SER A 250 -18.47 -8.74 -0.95
N HIS A 251 -19.45 -9.56 -0.59
CA HIS A 251 -20.81 -9.51 -1.13
C HIS A 251 -21.64 -8.31 -0.63
N GLU A 252 -21.21 -7.70 0.48
CA GLU A 252 -21.81 -6.48 1.05
C GLU A 252 -21.06 -5.22 0.65
N CYS A 253 -20.20 -5.33 -0.37
CA CYS A 253 -19.41 -4.21 -0.88
C CYS A 253 -19.54 -4.08 -2.39
N MET A 254 -19.33 -2.85 -2.87
CA MET A 254 -18.97 -2.55 -4.24
C MET A 254 -17.49 -2.20 -4.30
N VAL A 255 -16.89 -2.31 -5.49
CA VAL A 255 -15.55 -1.78 -5.75
C VAL A 255 -15.66 -0.67 -6.79
N VAL A 256 -15.20 0.51 -6.41
CA VAL A 256 -15.09 1.68 -7.28
C VAL A 256 -13.67 1.71 -7.85
N ILE A 257 -13.54 1.56 -9.15
CA ILE A 257 -12.25 1.52 -9.85
C ILE A 257 -12.06 2.85 -10.58
N ARG A 258 -11.09 3.65 -10.14
CA ARG A 258 -10.74 4.91 -10.79
C ARG A 258 -9.49 4.72 -11.65
N PHE A 259 -9.55 5.14 -12.89
CA PHE A 259 -8.45 5.15 -13.85
C PHE A 259 -7.88 6.56 -13.97
N ARG A 260 -6.56 6.70 -13.85
CA ARG A 260 -5.88 7.98 -13.96
C ARG A 260 -5.92 8.52 -15.40
N ASP A 261 -5.63 7.66 -16.35
CA ASP A 261 -5.72 7.95 -17.80
C ASP A 261 -6.75 7.02 -18.43
N PRO A 262 -8.02 7.49 -18.58
CA PRO A 262 -9.08 6.67 -19.13
C PRO A 262 -8.92 6.33 -20.63
N SER A 263 -8.08 7.09 -21.35
CA SER A 263 -7.87 6.88 -22.79
C SER A 263 -7.14 5.57 -23.12
N ARG A 264 -6.45 4.99 -22.13
CA ARG A 264 -5.72 3.71 -22.29
C ARG A 264 -6.60 2.48 -22.19
N TYR A 265 -7.90 2.61 -21.90
CA TYR A 265 -8.76 1.48 -21.57
C TYR A 265 -9.99 1.40 -22.50
N ASP A 266 -10.27 0.20 -22.99
CA ASP A 266 -11.51 -0.13 -23.68
C ASP A 266 -12.61 -0.48 -22.67
N PHE A 267 -13.32 0.54 -22.17
CA PHE A 267 -14.36 0.35 -21.17
C PHE A 267 -15.53 -0.52 -21.66
N PRO A 268 -16.03 -0.42 -22.92
CA PRO A 268 -17.03 -1.35 -23.43
C PRO A 268 -16.58 -2.80 -23.32
N ARG A 269 -15.35 -3.11 -23.67
CA ARG A 269 -14.78 -4.45 -23.53
C ARG A 269 -14.67 -4.88 -22.07
N LEU A 270 -14.18 -4.00 -21.17
CA LEU A 270 -14.08 -4.30 -19.75
C LEU A 270 -15.44 -4.59 -19.12
N GLN A 271 -16.49 -3.81 -19.47
CA GLN A 271 -17.86 -4.05 -19.02
C GLN A 271 -18.43 -5.38 -19.55
N GLY A 272 -18.06 -5.80 -20.75
CA GLY A 272 -18.45 -7.11 -21.31
C GLY A 272 -17.75 -8.30 -20.63
N LEU A 273 -16.58 -8.08 -20.02
CA LEU A 273 -15.80 -9.12 -19.35
C LEU A 273 -16.10 -9.22 -17.85
N ILE A 274 -16.61 -8.17 -17.23
CA ILE A 274 -16.93 -8.12 -15.80
C ILE A 274 -18.43 -7.94 -15.64
N ASP A 275 -19.11 -9.00 -15.23
CA ASP A 275 -20.56 -9.03 -15.13
C ASP A 275 -21.12 -7.95 -14.19
N GLY A 276 -22.15 -7.22 -14.63
CA GLY A 276 -22.76 -6.14 -13.87
C GLY A 276 -21.88 -4.89 -13.67
N ALA A 277 -20.73 -4.81 -14.35
CA ALA A 277 -19.90 -3.62 -14.33
C ALA A 277 -20.57 -2.44 -15.04
N PHE A 278 -20.47 -1.24 -14.47
CA PHE A 278 -20.97 -0.01 -15.09
C PHE A 278 -20.04 1.17 -14.86
N MET A 279 -20.11 2.14 -15.78
CA MET A 279 -19.37 3.39 -15.63
C MET A 279 -20.21 4.40 -14.83
N SER A 280 -19.69 4.85 -13.69
CA SER A 280 -20.30 5.95 -12.91
C SER A 280 -19.81 7.33 -13.37
N ARG A 281 -18.61 7.38 -13.96
CA ARG A 281 -17.99 8.57 -14.56
C ARG A 281 -17.12 8.13 -15.73
N PRO A 282 -16.67 9.04 -16.63
CA PRO A 282 -15.82 8.68 -17.77
C PRO A 282 -14.53 7.93 -17.40
N ASN A 283 -14.04 8.06 -16.19
CA ASN A 283 -12.82 7.42 -15.69
C ASN A 283 -13.06 6.52 -14.46
N THR A 284 -14.32 6.14 -14.20
CA THR A 284 -14.65 5.41 -12.97
C THR A 284 -15.66 4.31 -13.26
N MET A 285 -15.21 3.08 -13.09
CA MET A 285 -16.02 1.87 -13.18
C MET A 285 -16.45 1.40 -11.79
N VAL A 286 -17.64 0.84 -11.68
CA VAL A 286 -18.14 0.22 -10.46
C VAL A 286 -18.47 -1.24 -10.73
N ILE A 287 -18.07 -2.12 -9.83
CA ILE A 287 -18.30 -3.57 -9.90
C ILE A 287 -18.76 -4.10 -8.54
N SER A 288 -19.34 -5.30 -8.52
CA SER A 288 -19.58 -6.02 -7.26
C SER A 288 -18.27 -6.35 -6.55
N GLY A 289 -18.26 -6.30 -5.22
CA GLY A 289 -17.06 -6.59 -4.42
C GLY A 289 -16.52 -8.02 -4.59
N GLY A 290 -17.40 -8.97 -4.92
CA GLY A 290 -17.01 -10.35 -5.23
C GLY A 290 -16.20 -10.49 -6.53
N GLN A 291 -16.26 -9.50 -7.42
CA GLN A 291 -15.59 -9.51 -8.72
C GLN A 291 -14.23 -8.80 -8.73
N MET A 292 -13.77 -8.30 -7.59
CA MET A 292 -12.48 -7.57 -7.50
C MET A 292 -11.32 -8.38 -8.08
N GLN A 293 -11.28 -9.67 -7.84
CA GLN A 293 -10.21 -10.54 -8.33
C GLN A 293 -10.23 -10.67 -9.87
N GLN A 294 -11.42 -10.83 -10.45
CA GLN A 294 -11.61 -10.87 -11.91
C GLN A 294 -11.24 -9.53 -12.54
N ALA A 295 -11.64 -8.41 -11.92
CA ALA A 295 -11.31 -7.09 -12.40
C ALA A 295 -9.79 -6.84 -12.40
N LEU A 296 -9.08 -7.22 -11.34
CA LEU A 296 -7.62 -7.15 -11.29
C LEU A 296 -7.00 -7.95 -12.43
N ASP A 297 -7.49 -9.17 -12.67
CA ASP A 297 -6.99 -10.04 -13.73
C ASP A 297 -7.20 -9.41 -15.13
N VAL A 298 -8.41 -9.00 -15.43
CA VAL A 298 -8.78 -8.46 -16.75
C VAL A 298 -8.12 -7.10 -17.02
N ILE A 299 -7.97 -6.26 -16.01
CA ILE A 299 -7.42 -4.90 -16.15
C ILE A 299 -5.89 -4.92 -16.13
N CYS A 300 -5.27 -5.68 -15.21
CA CYS A 300 -3.84 -5.59 -14.98
C CYS A 300 -3.02 -6.49 -15.92
N THR A 301 -3.55 -7.62 -16.38
CA THR A 301 -2.80 -8.53 -17.28
C THR A 301 -2.32 -7.83 -18.56
N PRO A 302 -3.14 -7.09 -19.30
CA PRO A 302 -2.65 -6.38 -20.50
C PRO A 302 -1.57 -5.34 -20.19
N LEU A 303 -1.70 -4.62 -19.07
CA LEU A 303 -0.73 -3.62 -18.65
C LEU A 303 0.63 -4.25 -18.29
N ILE A 304 0.61 -5.41 -17.64
CA ILE A 304 1.83 -6.16 -17.32
C ILE A 304 2.52 -6.62 -18.59
N HIS A 305 1.79 -7.11 -19.58
CA HIS A 305 2.32 -7.49 -20.89
C HIS A 305 2.97 -6.28 -21.57
N GLU A 306 2.30 -5.12 -21.61
CA GLU A 306 2.88 -3.88 -22.15
C GLU A 306 4.21 -3.53 -21.51
N LEU A 307 4.33 -3.67 -20.18
CA LEU A 307 5.56 -3.38 -19.46
C LEU A 307 6.69 -4.34 -19.83
N ILE A 308 6.39 -5.63 -19.92
CA ILE A 308 7.39 -6.66 -20.26
C ILE A 308 7.83 -6.52 -21.72
N ASP A 309 6.89 -6.30 -22.64
CA ASP A 309 7.18 -6.13 -24.07
C ASP A 309 8.00 -4.86 -24.32
N SER A 310 7.73 -3.78 -23.60
CA SER A 310 8.51 -2.53 -23.70
C SER A 310 9.96 -2.71 -23.26
N ARG A 311 10.23 -3.59 -22.28
CA ARG A 311 11.59 -3.98 -21.85
C ARG A 311 12.39 -4.63 -23.00
N ALA A 312 11.74 -5.49 -23.78
CA ALA A 312 12.41 -6.22 -24.88
C ALA A 312 12.91 -5.30 -26.00
N HIS A 313 12.43 -4.05 -26.05
CA HIS A 313 12.77 -3.06 -27.08
C HIS A 313 13.70 -1.93 -26.57
N SER A 314 14.10 -1.96 -25.30
CA SER A 314 14.99 -1.00 -24.62
C SER A 314 16.38 -1.56 -24.40
#